data_a0d776103bf97e21fc7067906146883b
#
_entry.id   a0d776103bf97e21fc7067906146883b
#
_cell.length_a   1.000
_cell.length_b   1.000
_cell.length_c   1.000
_cell.angle_alpha   90.00
_cell.angle_beta   90.00
_cell.angle_gamma   90.00
#
_symmetry.space_group_name_H-M   'P 1'
#
loop_
_entity.id
_entity.type
_entity.pdbx_description
1 polymer ?
#
loop_
_entity_poly.entity_id
_entity_poly.type
_entity_poly.pdbx_seq_one_letter_code
_entity_poly.pdbx_strand_id
1 'polypeptide(L)'
;MNILANPSDNYRRWADGKLEGFTDKMDDLLVEINNPLSISTAEKSQINQIIKSKNVVFFDVNKPIPDKKKQIKTYASIFGMGDYELDSKSDTDGLTEIKHNKKTQQDIEYIPYSDKQLNWHTDGYYNSQSNSILSWLLYCVCPSDDGGINKYMDHEIAYILYNKNYQNITKLMIPDSYIIPENKSNSRPEVKNPVFSF
;
A
#
# COMPACT_ATOMS: atom_id res chain seq x y z
N MET A 1 -17.83 -11.95 -13.62
CA MET A 1 -17.23 -12.74 -14.71
C MET A 1 -16.24 -13.71 -14.06
N ASN A 2 -16.48 -15.00 -14.15
CA ASN A 2 -15.74 -15.99 -13.33
C ASN A 2 -14.38 -16.24 -13.99
N ILE A 3 -13.39 -15.42 -13.69
CA ILE A 3 -12.02 -15.47 -14.25
C ILE A 3 -11.26 -16.75 -13.83
N LEU A 4 -11.82 -17.55 -12.93
CA LEU A 4 -11.07 -18.51 -12.12
C LEU A 4 -11.35 -19.99 -12.42
N ALA A 5 -12.40 -20.31 -13.15
CA ALA A 5 -12.74 -21.72 -13.42
C ALA A 5 -12.05 -22.28 -14.67
N ASN A 6 -11.57 -21.43 -15.55
CA ASN A 6 -10.70 -21.73 -16.69
C ASN A 6 -9.90 -20.46 -16.94
N PRO A 7 -8.56 -20.45 -16.82
CA PRO A 7 -7.81 -19.23 -17.08
C PRO A 7 -8.11 -18.81 -18.51
N SER A 8 -8.96 -17.78 -18.66
CA SER A 8 -9.24 -17.19 -19.95
C SER A 8 -7.92 -16.73 -20.57
N ASP A 9 -7.82 -16.67 -21.88
CA ASP A 9 -6.62 -16.14 -22.55
C ASP A 9 -6.26 -14.74 -22.05
N ASN A 10 -7.22 -14.00 -21.48
CA ASN A 10 -7.02 -12.72 -20.86
C ASN A 10 -6.25 -12.83 -19.53
N TYR A 11 -6.59 -13.80 -18.67
CA TYR A 11 -5.85 -14.05 -17.44
C TYR A 11 -4.41 -14.45 -17.73
N ARG A 12 -4.20 -15.38 -18.69
CA ARG A 12 -2.85 -15.83 -19.05
C ARG A 12 -2.00 -14.67 -19.55
N ARG A 13 -2.51 -13.89 -20.50
CA ARG A 13 -1.78 -12.71 -21.01
C ARG A 13 -1.46 -11.69 -19.95
N TRP A 14 -2.40 -11.43 -19.04
CA TRP A 14 -2.16 -10.54 -17.91
C TRP A 14 -1.10 -11.10 -16.96
N ALA A 15 -1.20 -12.36 -16.56
CA ALA A 15 -0.25 -13.01 -15.66
C ALA A 15 1.16 -13.10 -16.25
N ASP A 16 1.26 -13.51 -17.52
CA ASP A 16 2.54 -13.58 -18.22
C ASP A 16 3.17 -12.18 -18.32
N GLY A 17 2.41 -11.17 -18.72
CA GLY A 17 2.90 -9.79 -18.78
C GLY A 17 3.34 -9.22 -17.42
N LYS A 18 2.66 -9.59 -16.32
CA LYS A 18 3.08 -9.20 -14.96
C LYS A 18 4.38 -9.89 -14.56
N LEU A 19 4.53 -11.18 -14.85
CA LEU A 19 5.74 -11.94 -14.52
C LEU A 19 6.93 -11.52 -15.36
N GLU A 20 6.76 -11.33 -16.66
CA GLU A 20 7.81 -10.83 -17.57
C GLU A 20 8.24 -9.41 -17.21
N GLY A 21 7.26 -8.58 -16.81
CA GLY A 21 7.51 -7.22 -16.39
C GLY A 21 8.06 -7.09 -14.97
N PHE A 22 8.19 -8.15 -14.19
CA PHE A 22 8.69 -8.06 -12.81
C PHE A 22 10.11 -7.49 -12.78
N THR A 23 10.35 -6.63 -11.80
CA THR A 23 11.68 -6.12 -11.48
C THR A 23 11.84 -6.01 -9.97
N ASP A 24 13.03 -6.29 -9.48
CA ASP A 24 13.48 -6.05 -8.11
C ASP A 24 14.48 -4.88 -8.03
N LYS A 25 14.72 -4.22 -9.18
CA LYS A 25 15.65 -3.08 -9.28
C LYS A 25 14.91 -1.79 -8.92
N MET A 26 15.42 -1.09 -7.92
CA MET A 26 14.87 0.19 -7.47
C MET A 26 14.84 1.23 -8.60
N ASP A 27 15.84 1.26 -9.46
CA ASP A 27 15.95 2.23 -10.57
C ASP A 27 14.79 2.14 -11.56
N ASP A 28 14.24 0.94 -11.76
CA ASP A 28 13.09 0.73 -12.64
C ASP A 28 11.76 1.26 -12.03
N LEU A 29 11.77 1.53 -10.73
CA LEU A 29 10.61 1.96 -9.95
C LEU A 29 10.73 3.42 -9.47
N LEU A 30 11.87 4.07 -9.74
CA LEU A 30 12.19 5.40 -9.23
C LEU A 30 11.85 6.49 -10.26
N VAL A 31 11.24 7.56 -9.79
CA VAL A 31 11.02 8.79 -10.57
C VAL A 31 11.62 9.98 -9.81
N GLU A 32 12.54 10.68 -10.44
CA GLU A 32 13.07 11.92 -9.90
C GLU A 32 12.08 13.07 -10.10
N ILE A 33 11.75 13.77 -9.02
CA ILE A 33 10.86 14.92 -9.04
C ILE A 33 11.65 16.21 -8.91
N ASN A 34 11.67 16.98 -9.98
CA ASN A 34 12.44 18.24 -10.04
C ASN A 34 11.79 19.37 -9.27
N ASN A 35 10.46 19.49 -9.33
CA ASN A 35 9.71 20.49 -8.59
C ASN A 35 8.62 19.86 -7.74
N PRO A 36 8.82 19.77 -6.40
CA PRO A 36 7.89 19.08 -5.49
C PRO A 36 6.50 19.72 -5.40
N LEU A 37 6.33 20.95 -5.84
CA LEU A 37 5.03 21.65 -5.84
C LEU A 37 4.34 21.64 -7.21
N SER A 38 5.03 21.15 -8.25
CA SER A 38 4.49 21.14 -9.62
C SER A 38 5.12 20.03 -10.42
N ILE A 39 4.58 18.82 -10.24
CA ILE A 39 5.01 17.64 -11.00
C ILE A 39 4.68 17.86 -12.47
N SER A 40 5.68 17.74 -13.33
CA SER A 40 5.51 17.92 -14.78
C SER A 40 4.63 16.82 -15.39
N THR A 41 4.11 17.09 -16.58
CA THR A 41 3.30 16.08 -17.31
C THR A 41 4.12 14.82 -17.62
N ALA A 42 5.42 14.96 -17.90
CA ALA A 42 6.29 13.83 -18.18
C ALA A 42 6.51 12.96 -16.92
N GLU A 43 6.86 13.58 -15.78
CA GLU A 43 7.01 12.89 -14.50
C GLU A 43 5.69 12.19 -14.10
N LYS A 44 4.56 12.88 -14.21
CA LYS A 44 3.24 12.30 -13.93
C LYS A 44 2.92 11.11 -14.85
N SER A 45 3.25 11.19 -16.13
CA SER A 45 3.05 10.09 -17.08
C SER A 45 3.92 8.88 -16.71
N GLN A 46 5.19 9.09 -16.37
CA GLN A 46 6.10 8.04 -15.93
C GLN A 46 5.62 7.35 -14.66
N ILE A 47 5.20 8.13 -13.65
CA ILE A 47 4.63 7.62 -12.40
C ILE A 47 3.41 6.74 -12.68
N ASN A 48 2.47 7.22 -13.50
CA ASN A 48 1.27 6.47 -13.85
C ASN A 48 1.59 5.17 -14.60
N GLN A 49 2.59 5.17 -15.46
CA GLN A 49 3.03 3.98 -16.19
C GLN A 49 3.61 2.94 -15.23
N ILE A 50 4.49 3.35 -14.32
CA ILE A 50 5.09 2.46 -13.32
C ILE A 50 4.01 1.89 -12.39
N ILE A 51 3.15 2.73 -11.83
CA ILE A 51 2.08 2.29 -10.90
C ILE A 51 1.14 1.28 -11.57
N LYS A 52 0.73 1.52 -12.82
CA LYS A 52 -0.15 0.60 -13.55
C LYS A 52 0.47 -0.76 -13.81
N SER A 53 1.79 -0.84 -13.96
CA SER A 53 2.47 -2.08 -14.28
C SER A 53 3.04 -2.81 -13.06
N LYS A 54 3.39 -2.06 -12.01
CA LYS A 54 4.17 -2.57 -10.85
C LYS A 54 3.46 -2.42 -9.50
N ASN A 55 2.32 -1.70 -9.44
CA ASN A 55 1.57 -1.37 -8.22
C ASN A 55 2.34 -0.56 -7.16
N VAL A 56 3.57 -0.16 -7.46
CA VAL A 56 4.42 0.67 -6.59
C VAL A 56 5.27 1.59 -7.44
N VAL A 57 5.54 2.78 -6.94
CA VAL A 57 6.49 3.73 -7.51
C VAL A 57 7.19 4.47 -6.38
N PHE A 58 8.47 4.76 -6.54
CA PHE A 58 9.25 5.56 -5.62
C PHE A 58 9.53 6.93 -6.22
N PHE A 59 9.58 7.94 -5.36
CA PHE A 59 9.92 9.30 -5.76
C PHE A 59 11.20 9.73 -5.07
N ASP A 60 12.15 10.25 -5.84
CA ASP A 60 13.23 11.05 -5.29
C ASP A 60 12.93 12.52 -5.54
N VAL A 61 12.96 13.31 -4.47
CA VAL A 61 12.64 14.72 -4.51
C VAL A 61 13.91 15.54 -4.33
N ASN A 62 14.51 15.96 -5.42
CA ASN A 62 15.79 16.68 -5.44
C ASN A 62 15.82 17.96 -4.59
N LYS A 63 14.67 18.60 -4.42
CA LYS A 63 14.53 19.85 -3.65
C LYS A 63 13.31 19.80 -2.72
N PRO A 64 13.40 19.03 -1.61
CA PRO A 64 12.30 18.97 -0.67
C PRO A 64 11.98 20.34 -0.09
N ILE A 65 10.69 20.65 0.03
CA ILE A 65 10.26 21.91 0.65
C ILE A 65 10.23 21.78 2.18
N PRO A 66 10.35 22.91 2.94
CA PRO A 66 10.26 22.89 4.39
C PRO A 66 8.93 22.33 4.91
N ASP A 67 7.81 22.73 4.29
CA ASP A 67 6.48 22.24 4.63
C ASP A 67 6.20 20.88 4.00
N LYS A 68 6.56 19.80 4.73
CA LYS A 68 6.39 18.42 4.30
C LYS A 68 4.91 18.04 4.14
N LYS A 69 4.05 18.51 5.04
CA LYS A 69 2.60 18.24 4.96
C LYS A 69 2.00 18.81 3.67
N LYS A 70 2.38 20.02 3.30
CA LYS A 70 1.96 20.64 2.04
C LYS A 70 2.43 19.84 0.83
N GLN A 71 3.67 19.35 0.84
CA GLN A 71 4.22 18.53 -0.24
C GLN A 71 3.44 17.23 -0.39
N ILE A 72 3.20 16.50 0.71
CA ILE A 72 2.46 15.23 0.71
C ILE A 72 1.04 15.45 0.18
N LYS A 73 0.33 16.48 0.65
CA LYS A 73 -1.02 16.82 0.18
C LYS A 73 -1.04 17.18 -1.29
N THR A 74 -0.03 17.89 -1.78
CA THR A 74 0.10 18.19 -3.22
C THR A 74 0.19 16.90 -4.03
N TYR A 75 1.00 15.93 -3.61
CA TYR A 75 1.10 14.65 -4.30
C TYR A 75 -0.19 13.85 -4.20
N ALA A 76 -0.76 13.74 -3.01
CA ALA A 76 -2.04 13.07 -2.82
C ALA A 76 -3.12 13.61 -3.77
N SER A 77 -3.24 14.94 -3.87
CA SER A 77 -4.18 15.58 -4.79
C SER A 77 -3.89 15.30 -6.27
N ILE A 78 -2.61 15.31 -6.67
CA ILE A 78 -2.20 15.04 -8.06
C ILE A 78 -2.55 13.61 -8.48
N PHE A 79 -2.48 12.66 -7.55
CA PHE A 79 -2.78 11.24 -7.80
C PHE A 79 -4.21 10.84 -7.45
N GLY A 80 -5.09 11.81 -7.18
CA GLY A 80 -6.52 11.56 -6.94
C GLY A 80 -6.81 10.94 -5.57
N MET A 81 -5.88 11.05 -4.62
CA MET A 81 -6.03 10.58 -3.24
C MET A 81 -6.72 11.65 -2.38
N GLY A 82 -7.87 12.16 -2.83
CA GLY A 82 -8.62 13.20 -2.14
C GLY A 82 -9.52 12.67 -1.03
N ASP A 83 -10.07 11.49 -1.25
CA ASP A 83 -10.90 10.78 -0.27
C ASP A 83 -10.01 9.80 0.50
N TYR A 84 -9.68 10.14 1.72
CA TYR A 84 -8.78 9.33 2.55
C TYR A 84 -9.50 8.81 3.79
N GLU A 85 -9.11 7.62 4.21
CA GLU A 85 -9.55 7.04 5.46
C GLU A 85 -8.81 7.68 6.63
N LEU A 86 -9.57 8.06 7.66
CA LEU A 86 -8.98 8.55 8.91
C LEU A 86 -8.65 7.35 9.81
N ASP A 87 -7.38 7.08 10.02
CA ASP A 87 -6.96 6.18 11.09
C ASP A 87 -7.14 6.84 12.46
N SER A 88 -7.32 6.03 13.49
CA SER A 88 -7.41 6.47 14.89
C SER A 88 -6.20 7.27 15.38
N LYS A 89 -5.09 7.18 14.68
CA LYS A 89 -3.82 7.86 14.95
C LYS A 89 -3.51 9.00 13.97
N SER A 90 -4.34 9.19 12.94
CA SER A 90 -4.14 10.29 12.00
C SER A 90 -4.61 11.61 12.56
N ASP A 91 -3.93 12.69 12.15
CA ASP A 91 -4.43 14.03 12.33
C ASP A 91 -5.73 14.21 11.52
N THR A 92 -6.51 15.25 11.81
CA THR A 92 -7.75 15.58 11.08
C THR A 92 -7.53 15.84 9.58
N ASP A 93 -6.28 15.89 9.15
CA ASP A 93 -5.87 16.12 7.77
C ASP A 93 -5.50 14.82 7.02
N GLY A 94 -5.75 13.64 7.61
CA GLY A 94 -5.49 12.34 7.02
C GLY A 94 -4.02 11.92 6.99
N LEU A 95 -3.14 12.66 7.66
CA LEU A 95 -1.72 12.33 7.76
C LEU A 95 -1.41 11.70 9.11
N THR A 96 -0.70 10.59 9.09
CA THR A 96 -0.19 9.93 10.28
C THR A 96 1.33 10.12 10.35
N GLU A 97 1.82 10.80 11.39
CA GLU A 97 3.25 10.89 11.65
C GLU A 97 3.74 9.62 12.32
N ILE A 98 4.54 8.83 11.60
CA ILE A 98 5.13 7.59 12.12
C ILE A 98 6.53 7.91 12.64
N LYS A 99 6.70 7.80 13.95
CA LYS A 99 7.99 7.94 14.63
C LYS A 99 8.00 7.13 15.90
N HIS A 100 9.20 6.72 16.33
CA HIS A 100 9.36 6.04 17.60
C HIS A 100 8.86 6.94 18.75
N ASN A 101 7.83 6.48 19.45
CA ASN A 101 7.20 7.22 20.53
C ASN A 101 7.00 6.32 21.76
N LYS A 102 7.60 6.71 22.88
CA LYS A 102 7.51 5.98 24.18
C LYS A 102 6.63 6.70 25.21
N LYS A 103 5.82 7.68 24.80
CA LYS A 103 5.15 8.57 25.74
C LYS A 103 3.99 7.93 26.48
N THR A 104 3.27 6.99 25.86
CA THR A 104 2.12 6.31 26.48
C THR A 104 2.21 4.80 26.31
N GLN A 105 1.51 4.03 27.19
CA GLN A 105 1.42 2.59 27.06
C GLN A 105 0.78 2.18 25.71
N GLN A 106 -0.20 2.94 25.24
CA GLN A 106 -0.85 2.70 23.94
C GLN A 106 0.12 2.93 22.76
N ASP A 107 1.02 3.91 22.86
CA ASP A 107 2.05 4.15 21.85
C ASP A 107 3.07 3.00 21.81
N ILE A 108 3.39 2.40 22.96
CA ILE A 108 4.30 1.25 23.04
C ILE A 108 3.67 0.00 22.40
N GLU A 109 2.35 -0.14 22.46
CA GLU A 109 1.62 -1.28 21.90
C GLU A 109 1.38 -1.13 20.39
N TYR A 110 1.38 0.08 19.87
CA TYR A 110 1.22 0.33 18.43
C TYR A 110 2.54 0.10 17.69
N ILE A 111 2.63 -1.04 17.01
CA ILE A 111 3.87 -1.50 16.36
C ILE A 111 4.56 -0.42 15.51
N PRO A 112 3.85 0.38 14.67
CA PRO A 112 4.50 1.43 13.87
C PRO A 112 5.21 2.52 14.68
N TYR A 113 4.93 2.67 16.00
CA TYR A 113 5.60 3.61 16.89
C TYR A 113 6.69 2.94 17.73
N SER A 114 7.00 1.69 17.46
CA SER A 114 7.96 0.89 18.21
C SER A 114 9.15 0.47 17.33
N ASP A 115 10.15 -0.15 17.93
CA ASP A 115 11.28 -0.79 17.28
C ASP A 115 11.01 -2.27 16.90
N LYS A 116 9.75 -2.70 16.99
CA LYS A 116 9.37 -4.07 16.66
C LYS A 116 9.20 -4.24 15.15
N GLN A 117 9.57 -5.42 14.67
CA GLN A 117 9.35 -5.78 13.26
C GLN A 117 7.85 -5.86 12.96
N LEU A 118 7.44 -5.17 11.92
CA LEU A 118 6.09 -5.26 11.37
C LEU A 118 6.01 -6.45 10.40
N ASN A 119 5.02 -7.30 10.59
CA ASN A 119 4.77 -8.44 9.70
C ASN A 119 4.18 -7.98 8.35
N TRP A 120 4.24 -8.84 7.34
CA TRP A 120 3.57 -8.62 6.07
C TRP A 120 2.07 -8.40 6.28
N HIS A 121 1.56 -7.33 5.72
CA HIS A 121 0.16 -6.92 5.82
C HIS A 121 -0.22 -6.04 4.62
N THR A 122 -1.49 -5.83 4.45
CA THR A 122 -2.04 -4.73 3.64
C THR A 122 -2.63 -3.70 4.60
N ASP A 123 -2.50 -2.42 4.29
CA ASP A 123 -3.12 -1.38 5.11
C ASP A 123 -4.64 -1.50 5.07
N GLY A 124 -5.28 -1.28 6.22
CA GLY A 124 -6.72 -1.39 6.33
C GLY A 124 -7.30 -2.81 6.17
N TYR A 125 -6.49 -3.86 6.30
CA TYR A 125 -6.97 -5.25 6.20
C TYR A 125 -8.11 -5.58 7.18
N TYR A 126 -8.30 -4.76 8.19
CA TYR A 126 -9.36 -4.84 9.19
C TYR A 126 -10.60 -3.98 8.84
N ASN A 127 -10.60 -3.28 7.73
CA ASN A 127 -11.76 -2.53 7.26
C ASN A 127 -12.77 -3.46 6.57
N SER A 128 -14.02 -3.01 6.46
CA SER A 128 -15.00 -3.70 5.60
C SER A 128 -14.55 -3.59 4.13
N GLN A 129 -15.03 -4.51 3.31
CA GLN A 129 -14.71 -4.51 1.87
C GLN A 129 -15.10 -3.20 1.17
N SER A 130 -16.18 -2.54 1.62
CA SER A 130 -16.60 -1.23 1.11
C SER A 130 -15.65 -0.09 1.46
N ASN A 131 -14.82 -0.28 2.49
CA ASN A 131 -13.88 0.71 3.00
C ASN A 131 -12.42 0.23 2.85
N SER A 132 -12.17 -0.60 1.85
CA SER A 132 -10.82 -1.07 1.54
C SER A 132 -9.91 0.10 1.17
N ILE A 133 -8.69 0.12 1.72
CA ILE A 133 -7.66 1.07 1.31
C ILE A 133 -7.12 0.63 -0.04
N LEU A 134 -7.32 1.46 -1.06
CA LEU A 134 -6.90 1.17 -2.43
C LEU A 134 -5.48 1.64 -2.74
N SER A 135 -5.01 2.65 -2.03
CA SER A 135 -3.67 3.21 -2.20
C SER A 135 -3.24 3.98 -0.96
N TRP A 136 -1.95 4.11 -0.80
CA TRP A 136 -1.34 4.91 0.27
C TRP A 136 -0.09 5.62 -0.25
N LEU A 137 0.31 6.66 0.45
CA LEU A 137 1.51 7.45 0.18
C LEU A 137 2.36 7.49 1.44
N LEU A 138 3.59 6.99 1.36
CA LEU A 138 4.57 7.07 2.44
C LEU A 138 5.64 8.10 2.10
N TYR A 139 5.91 9.00 3.02
CA TYR A 139 6.95 10.02 2.87
C TYR A 139 8.00 9.88 3.97
N CYS A 140 9.24 9.65 3.58
CA CYS A 140 10.36 9.62 4.51
C CYS A 140 10.79 11.04 4.87
N VAL A 141 10.47 11.50 6.08
CA VAL A 141 10.87 12.81 6.59
C VAL A 141 12.33 12.80 7.04
N CYS A 142 12.73 11.71 7.71
CA CYS A 142 14.07 11.49 8.20
C CYS A 142 14.35 9.98 8.16
N PRO A 143 15.44 9.54 7.53
CA PRO A 143 15.81 8.13 7.59
C PRO A 143 16.19 7.74 9.02
N SER A 144 16.04 6.46 9.35
CA SER A 144 16.51 5.90 10.61
C SER A 144 18.04 5.69 10.55
N ASP A 145 18.72 5.86 11.68
CA ASP A 145 20.15 5.56 11.78
C ASP A 145 20.42 4.05 11.72
N ASP A 146 19.46 3.23 12.17
CA ASP A 146 19.51 1.77 12.11
C ASP A 146 18.11 1.22 11.83
N GLY A 147 18.00 0.21 10.98
CA GLY A 147 16.73 -0.39 10.60
C GLY A 147 15.87 0.49 9.69
N GLY A 148 14.54 0.47 9.89
CA GLY A 148 13.59 1.28 9.12
C GLY A 148 13.42 0.85 7.65
N ILE A 149 13.88 -0.35 7.28
CA ILE A 149 13.77 -0.86 5.92
C ILE A 149 12.33 -1.31 5.66
N ASN A 150 11.72 -0.73 4.63
CA ASN A 150 10.43 -1.17 4.11
C ASN A 150 10.62 -2.21 3.01
N LYS A 151 9.76 -3.22 2.99
CA LYS A 151 9.73 -4.25 1.94
C LYS A 151 8.34 -4.24 1.30
N TYR A 152 8.29 -4.31 -0.01
CA TYR A 152 7.07 -4.34 -0.79
C TYR A 152 6.95 -5.66 -1.53
N MET A 153 5.72 -6.13 -1.64
CA MET A 153 5.37 -7.26 -2.48
C MET A 153 4.23 -6.82 -3.40
N ASP A 154 4.39 -6.99 -4.70
CA ASP A 154 3.29 -6.80 -5.64
C ASP A 154 2.23 -7.88 -5.37
N HIS A 155 1.06 -7.46 -4.90
CA HIS A 155 -0.04 -8.35 -4.52
C HIS A 155 -0.59 -9.14 -5.72
N GLU A 156 -0.52 -8.60 -6.93
CA GLU A 156 -0.90 -9.32 -8.15
C GLU A 156 0.09 -10.44 -8.46
N ILE A 157 1.39 -10.21 -8.29
CA ILE A 157 2.40 -11.28 -8.39
C ILE A 157 2.18 -12.35 -7.32
N ALA A 158 1.91 -11.93 -6.09
CA ALA A 158 1.59 -12.87 -5.01
C ALA A 158 0.37 -13.75 -5.37
N TYR A 159 -0.70 -13.14 -5.90
CA TYR A 159 -1.87 -13.85 -6.37
C TYR A 159 -1.53 -14.84 -7.51
N ILE A 160 -0.78 -14.41 -8.53
CA ILE A 160 -0.41 -15.24 -9.68
C ILE A 160 0.40 -16.47 -9.22
N LEU A 161 1.40 -16.26 -8.37
CA LEU A 161 2.25 -17.33 -7.85
C LEU A 161 1.44 -18.29 -6.97
N TYR A 162 0.55 -17.77 -6.14
CA TYR A 162 -0.32 -18.59 -5.31
C TYR A 162 -1.29 -19.41 -6.17
N ASN A 163 -1.95 -18.78 -7.14
CA ASN A 163 -2.89 -19.44 -8.06
C ASN A 163 -2.21 -20.55 -8.88
N LYS A 164 -0.95 -20.35 -9.26
CA LYS A 164 -0.16 -21.36 -10.02
C LYS A 164 0.14 -22.61 -9.20
N ASN A 165 0.35 -22.45 -7.90
CA ASN A 165 0.84 -23.49 -7.02
C ASN A 165 -0.25 -24.17 -6.17
N TYR A 166 -1.42 -23.53 -6.00
CA TYR A 166 -2.48 -24.00 -5.12
C TYR A 166 -3.84 -24.06 -5.82
N GLN A 167 -4.40 -25.26 -5.89
CA GLN A 167 -5.69 -25.50 -6.58
C GLN A 167 -6.92 -24.89 -5.87
N ASN A 168 -6.75 -24.37 -4.65
CA ASN A 168 -7.86 -23.94 -3.81
C ASN A 168 -7.98 -22.42 -3.65
N ILE A 169 -7.47 -21.65 -4.61
CA ILE A 169 -7.53 -20.18 -4.53
C ILE A 169 -8.97 -19.66 -4.39
N THR A 170 -9.94 -20.35 -4.98
CA THR A 170 -11.36 -19.98 -4.88
C THR A 170 -11.89 -19.96 -3.45
N LYS A 171 -11.30 -20.77 -2.55
CA LYS A 171 -11.65 -20.74 -1.12
C LYS A 171 -11.20 -19.44 -0.43
N LEU A 172 -10.18 -18.77 -0.95
CA LEU A 172 -9.68 -17.51 -0.44
C LEU A 172 -10.43 -16.30 -1.00
N MET A 173 -11.38 -16.54 -1.90
CA MET A 173 -12.19 -15.51 -2.53
C MET A 173 -13.63 -15.46 -2.00
N ILE A 174 -14.01 -16.40 -1.15
CA ILE A 174 -15.33 -16.34 -0.50
C ILE A 174 -15.32 -15.20 0.54
N PRO A 175 -16.50 -14.53 0.74
CA PRO A 175 -16.57 -13.29 1.54
C PRO A 175 -16.08 -13.37 2.98
N ASP A 176 -16.04 -14.56 3.55
CA ASP A 176 -15.63 -14.83 4.93
C ASP A 176 -14.42 -15.78 5.02
N SER A 177 -13.55 -15.76 3.99
CA SER A 177 -12.37 -16.64 3.95
C SER A 177 -11.35 -16.32 5.04
N TYR A 178 -11.37 -15.13 5.62
CA TYR A 178 -10.67 -14.85 6.87
C TYR A 178 -11.51 -13.98 7.81
N ILE A 179 -11.20 -14.07 9.11
CA ILE A 179 -11.88 -13.34 10.18
C ILE A 179 -10.85 -12.57 10.98
N ILE A 180 -11.05 -11.27 11.11
CA ILE A 180 -10.31 -10.41 12.02
C ILE A 180 -11.15 -10.26 13.28
N PRO A 181 -10.72 -10.76 14.45
CA PRO A 181 -11.45 -10.62 15.70
C PRO A 181 -11.70 -9.16 16.09
N GLU A 182 -12.75 -8.93 16.88
CA GLU A 182 -13.00 -7.61 17.46
C GLU A 182 -11.79 -7.10 18.25
N ASN A 183 -11.58 -5.79 18.22
CA ASN A 183 -10.61 -5.12 19.07
C ASN A 183 -11.32 -4.11 19.96
N LYS A 184 -11.60 -4.52 21.22
CA LYS A 184 -12.35 -3.71 22.18
C LYS A 184 -11.64 -2.44 22.58
N SER A 185 -10.30 -2.46 22.65
CA SER A 185 -9.51 -1.29 23.04
C SER A 185 -9.60 -0.15 22.01
N ASN A 186 -9.82 -0.49 20.74
CA ASN A 186 -9.96 0.47 19.65
C ASN A 186 -11.41 0.57 19.14
N SER A 187 -12.39 -0.01 19.86
CA SER A 187 -13.80 -0.04 19.45
C SER A 187 -14.04 -0.58 18.03
N ARG A 188 -13.16 -1.48 17.55
CA ARG A 188 -13.26 -2.07 16.22
C ARG A 188 -14.00 -3.40 16.28
N PRO A 189 -15.12 -3.56 15.54
CA PRO A 189 -15.86 -4.81 15.51
C PRO A 189 -15.08 -5.93 14.80
N GLU A 190 -15.57 -7.16 14.95
CA GLU A 190 -15.13 -8.29 14.10
C GLU A 190 -15.40 -7.96 12.63
N VAL A 191 -14.46 -8.33 11.76
CA VAL A 191 -14.57 -8.15 10.31
C VAL A 191 -14.28 -9.47 9.60
N LYS A 192 -15.09 -9.77 8.58
CA LYS A 192 -14.93 -10.93 7.69
C LYS A 192 -14.74 -10.45 6.28
N ASN A 193 -13.72 -10.94 5.61
CA ASN A 193 -13.37 -10.55 4.26
C ASN A 193 -12.81 -11.71 3.45
N PRO A 194 -12.83 -11.62 2.11
CA PRO A 194 -12.02 -12.50 1.27
C PRO A 194 -10.53 -12.14 1.40
N VAL A 195 -9.66 -13.12 1.26
CA VAL A 195 -8.20 -12.88 1.16
C VAL A 195 -7.88 -12.21 -0.19
N PHE A 196 -8.54 -12.65 -1.26
CA PHE A 196 -8.44 -12.03 -2.58
C PHE A 196 -9.81 -11.52 -3.05
N SER A 197 -9.85 -10.30 -3.56
CA SER A 197 -11.02 -9.66 -4.19
C SER A 197 -10.62 -8.97 -5.48
N PHE A 198 -11.58 -8.85 -6.42
CA PHE A 198 -11.41 -8.21 -7.72
C PHE A 198 -12.59 -7.27 -8.01
#